data_820b6d87ac0e075f37fd3785532079e1
#
_entry.id   820b6d87ac0e075f37fd3785532079e1
#
_cell.length_a   1.000
_cell.length_b   1.000
_cell.length_c   1.000
_cell.angle_alpha   90.00
_cell.angle_beta   90.00
_cell.angle_gamma   90.00
#
_symmetry.space_group_name_H-M   'P 1'
#
loop_
_entity.id
_entity.type
_entity.pdbx_description
1 polymer ?
#
loop_
_entity_poly.entity_id
_entity_poly.type
_entity_poly.pdbx_seq_one_letter_code
_entity_poly.pdbx_strand_id
1 'polypeptide(L)'
;MTLRVLQSAGLTTSKDPDLDLDDPDTNFNALMKLRGDLSGDDFFFAFPGQAWAMVPQEQNYKCFRTFGFGSGRFEEVDEGYRIYSREVLYYLDPVSGEILKEWSNPFLGGRKVDVVHIQNDPVNGVFARRGKGPMAPPYPYVSCGDMVAFQWNFFIQHPAAMNRKDYPLYSSGDIDQHAELWGLIGSKKDILNPDITSAYCTMSWSRVSDWLPFMEMGNAPGKMVFHSHSLKLMDGPQELPRAILDYTEKNHSEYLTAPTEWNGPQMTSSAGVFKKMIDEQRAKVGN
;
A
#
# COMPACT_ATOMS: atom_id res chain seq x y z
N MET A 1 10.49 -6.08 18.85
CA MET A 1 11.80 -5.42 19.02
C MET A 1 11.71 -3.89 18.91
N THR A 2 10.79 -3.31 18.18
CA THR A 2 10.65 -1.87 17.90
C THR A 2 10.24 -1.03 19.12
N LEU A 3 9.31 -1.52 19.96
CA LEU A 3 8.88 -0.80 21.17
C LEU A 3 10.01 -0.61 22.19
N ARG A 4 10.90 -1.59 22.33
CA ARG A 4 12.05 -1.50 23.24
C ARG A 4 13.09 -0.47 22.79
N VAL A 5 13.20 -0.20 21.50
CA VAL A 5 14.16 0.78 20.97
C VAL A 5 13.72 2.22 21.26
N LEU A 6 12.42 2.50 21.18
CA LEU A 6 11.89 3.84 21.52
C LEU A 6 11.94 4.09 23.03
N GLN A 7 11.64 3.08 23.85
CA GLN A 7 11.80 3.19 25.30
C GLN A 7 13.25 3.32 25.77
N SER A 8 14.21 2.70 25.07
CA SER A 8 15.64 2.82 25.37
C SER A 8 16.23 4.17 24.95
N ALA A 9 15.59 4.90 24.05
CA ALA A 9 16.04 6.24 23.62
C ALA A 9 15.58 7.37 24.55
N GLY A 10 14.89 7.05 25.64
CA GLY A 10 14.39 8.07 26.58
C GLY A 10 13.31 9.00 26.01
N LEU A 11 12.75 8.64 24.86
CA LEU A 11 11.60 9.33 24.27
C LEU A 11 10.32 8.87 25.00
N THR A 12 10.18 9.26 26.26
CA THR A 12 8.89 9.22 26.93
C THR A 12 8.02 10.23 26.23
N THR A 13 7.01 9.78 25.47
CA THR A 13 5.92 10.62 25.07
C THR A 13 5.35 11.23 26.34
N SER A 14 5.32 12.56 26.43
CA SER A 14 4.57 13.22 27.51
C SER A 14 3.14 12.71 27.39
N LYS A 15 2.59 12.09 28.48
CA LYS A 15 1.20 11.65 28.46
C LYS A 15 0.37 12.87 28.11
N ASP A 16 -0.35 12.78 27.02
CA ASP A 16 -1.33 13.78 26.64
C ASP A 16 -2.49 13.68 27.63
N PRO A 17 -2.84 14.74 28.35
CA PRO A 17 -3.93 14.67 29.34
C PRO A 17 -5.28 14.37 28.72
N ASP A 18 -5.45 14.67 27.41
CA ASP A 18 -6.73 14.57 26.73
C ASP A 18 -6.85 13.29 25.88
N LEU A 19 -5.72 12.63 25.54
CA LEU A 19 -5.68 11.48 24.65
C LEU A 19 -4.69 10.42 25.16
N ASP A 20 -5.19 9.46 25.94
CA ASP A 20 -4.39 8.32 26.41
C ASP A 20 -4.31 7.21 25.36
N LEU A 21 -3.31 7.31 24.47
CA LEU A 21 -3.05 6.29 23.45
C LEU A 21 -2.28 5.05 23.99
N ASP A 22 -1.93 5.01 25.27
CA ASP A 22 -1.45 3.80 25.94
C ASP A 22 -2.63 2.87 26.31
N ASP A 23 -3.85 3.45 26.43
CA ASP A 23 -5.07 2.64 26.53
C ASP A 23 -5.41 1.96 25.20
N PRO A 24 -5.52 0.62 25.16
CA PRO A 24 -5.72 -0.11 23.92
C PRO A 24 -7.00 0.26 23.15
N ASP A 25 -8.09 0.60 23.84
CA ASP A 25 -9.37 0.95 23.20
C ASP A 25 -9.29 2.33 22.55
N THR A 26 -8.73 3.30 23.27
CA THR A 26 -8.50 4.66 22.75
C THR A 26 -7.55 4.61 21.55
N ASN A 27 -6.46 3.88 21.65
CA ASN A 27 -5.48 3.68 20.57
C ASN A 27 -6.11 3.03 19.34
N PHE A 28 -6.89 1.96 19.55
CA PHE A 28 -7.59 1.26 18.48
C PHE A 28 -8.57 2.20 17.75
N ASN A 29 -9.44 2.89 18.50
CA ASN A 29 -10.43 3.79 17.91
C ASN A 29 -9.78 4.96 17.17
N ALA A 30 -8.70 5.52 17.70
CA ALA A 30 -7.92 6.57 17.04
C ALA A 30 -7.38 6.11 15.69
N LEU A 31 -6.76 4.93 15.66
CA LEU A 31 -6.27 4.36 14.41
C LEU A 31 -7.39 4.10 13.41
N MET A 32 -8.52 3.53 13.84
CA MET A 32 -9.63 3.21 12.94
C MET A 32 -10.25 4.46 12.33
N LYS A 33 -10.41 5.56 13.09
CA LYS A 33 -10.86 6.86 12.55
C LYS A 33 -9.92 7.41 11.46
N LEU A 34 -8.62 7.24 11.65
CA LEU A 34 -7.63 7.65 10.63
C LEU A 34 -7.66 6.71 9.42
N ARG A 35 -7.72 5.40 9.65
CA ARG A 35 -7.61 4.38 8.59
C ARG A 35 -8.86 4.24 7.74
N GLY A 36 -10.04 4.55 8.26
CA GLY A 36 -11.30 4.35 7.56
C GLY A 36 -12.42 5.23 8.07
N ASP A 37 -13.64 4.75 7.95
CA ASP A 37 -14.85 5.39 8.47
C ASP A 37 -15.61 4.42 9.38
N LEU A 38 -15.85 4.83 10.63
CA LEU A 38 -16.52 4.00 11.64
C LEU A 38 -18.04 3.92 11.42
N SER A 39 -18.60 4.74 10.53
CA SER A 39 -20.03 4.67 10.15
C SER A 39 -20.32 3.45 9.27
N GLY A 40 -19.29 2.87 8.65
CA GLY A 40 -19.44 1.85 7.62
C GLY A 40 -19.61 2.42 6.21
N ASP A 41 -19.45 3.73 6.03
CA ASP A 41 -19.42 4.36 4.72
C ASP A 41 -18.11 4.06 4.00
N ASP A 42 -18.10 4.26 2.67
CA ASP A 42 -16.90 4.09 1.87
C ASP A 42 -15.86 5.15 2.23
N PHE A 43 -14.61 4.75 2.31
CA PHE A 43 -13.47 5.65 2.45
C PHE A 43 -12.48 5.43 1.31
N PHE A 44 -11.74 6.49 0.98
CA PHE A 44 -10.81 6.49 -0.13
C PHE A 44 -9.46 7.07 0.27
N PHE A 45 -8.39 6.54 -0.35
CA PHE A 45 -7.05 7.07 -0.24
C PHE A 45 -6.43 7.20 -1.62
N ALA A 46 -5.76 8.30 -1.89
CA ALA A 46 -4.90 8.46 -3.05
C ALA A 46 -3.44 8.32 -2.65
N PHE A 47 -2.63 7.64 -3.49
CA PHE A 47 -1.21 7.34 -3.23
C PHE A 47 -0.32 7.87 -4.36
N PRO A 48 -0.20 9.19 -4.55
CA PRO A 48 0.80 9.73 -5.46
C PRO A 48 2.21 9.39 -4.98
N GLY A 49 3.08 8.94 -5.88
CA GLY A 49 4.39 8.48 -5.49
C GLY A 49 5.38 8.35 -6.63
N GLN A 50 6.47 7.66 -6.35
CA GLN A 50 7.56 7.40 -7.28
C GLN A 50 8.13 6.01 -7.04
N ALA A 51 8.67 5.42 -8.10
CA ALA A 51 9.38 4.15 -8.07
C ALA A 51 10.79 4.31 -8.66
N TRP A 52 11.76 3.84 -7.91
CA TRP A 52 13.18 3.97 -8.22
C TRP A 52 13.82 2.59 -8.31
N ALA A 53 14.77 2.42 -9.24
CA ALA A 53 15.71 1.32 -9.22
C ALA A 53 16.95 1.71 -8.42
N MET A 54 17.37 0.85 -7.51
CA MET A 54 18.64 0.92 -6.78
C MET A 54 19.51 -0.24 -7.24
N VAL A 55 20.52 0.04 -8.08
CA VAL A 55 21.48 -0.93 -8.55
C VAL A 55 22.82 -0.72 -7.80
N PRO A 56 23.46 -1.77 -7.28
CA PRO A 56 24.72 -1.63 -6.57
C PRO A 56 25.77 -0.90 -7.40
N GLN A 57 26.42 0.10 -6.80
CA GLN A 57 27.48 0.92 -7.40
C GLN A 57 27.04 1.83 -8.56
N GLU A 58 25.75 1.95 -8.81
CA GLU A 58 25.20 2.86 -9.81
C GLU A 58 24.38 3.99 -9.14
N GLN A 59 24.09 5.04 -9.89
CA GLN A 59 23.16 6.06 -9.46
C GLN A 59 21.73 5.51 -9.47
N ASN A 60 20.94 5.91 -8.47
CA ASN A 60 19.54 5.56 -8.43
C ASN A 60 18.81 6.08 -9.66
N TYR A 61 18.01 5.24 -10.30
CA TYR A 61 17.26 5.57 -11.49
C TYR A 61 15.77 5.67 -11.19
N LYS A 62 15.17 6.81 -11.50
CA LYS A 62 13.73 7.00 -11.38
C LYS A 62 13.03 6.32 -12.56
N CYS A 63 12.42 5.16 -12.29
CA CYS A 63 11.73 4.38 -13.31
C CYS A 63 10.36 4.97 -13.64
N PHE A 64 9.59 5.33 -12.60
CA PHE A 64 8.19 5.73 -12.76
C PHE A 64 7.81 6.83 -11.77
N ARG A 65 6.87 7.68 -12.16
CA ARG A 65 5.88 8.19 -11.22
C ARG A 65 4.85 7.10 -10.98
N THR A 66 4.21 7.12 -9.85
CA THR A 66 3.10 6.22 -9.53
C THR A 66 1.90 7.03 -9.07
N PHE A 67 0.73 6.58 -9.42
CA PHE A 67 -0.50 7.07 -8.84
C PHE A 67 -1.40 5.88 -8.54
N GLY A 68 -1.58 5.59 -7.27
CA GLY A 68 -2.52 4.60 -6.81
C GLY A 68 -3.67 5.25 -6.06
N PHE A 69 -4.73 4.51 -5.91
CA PHE A 69 -5.77 4.81 -4.95
C PHE A 69 -6.46 3.52 -4.52
N GLY A 70 -7.10 3.59 -3.35
CA GLY A 70 -7.85 2.49 -2.78
C GLY A 70 -9.19 2.96 -2.28
N SER A 71 -10.18 2.08 -2.39
CA SER A 71 -11.47 2.21 -1.76
C SER A 71 -11.63 1.14 -0.69
N GLY A 72 -12.24 1.48 0.43
CA GLY A 72 -12.48 0.55 1.51
C GLY A 72 -13.75 0.87 2.28
N ARG A 73 -14.20 -0.12 3.05
CA ARG A 73 -15.36 -0.01 3.96
C ARG A 73 -15.09 -0.84 5.19
N PHE A 74 -15.51 -0.34 6.34
CA PHE A 74 -15.55 -1.11 7.57
C PHE A 74 -16.92 -1.73 7.81
N GLU A 75 -16.90 -2.95 8.32
CA GLU A 75 -18.03 -3.61 8.95
C GLU A 75 -17.68 -3.87 10.41
N GLU A 76 -18.48 -3.38 11.35
CA GLU A 76 -18.28 -3.69 12.77
C GLU A 76 -18.60 -5.17 13.02
N VAL A 77 -17.70 -5.86 13.71
CA VAL A 77 -17.83 -7.26 14.11
C VAL A 77 -17.46 -7.40 15.59
N ASP A 78 -17.78 -8.52 16.22
CA ASP A 78 -17.54 -8.73 17.65
C ASP A 78 -16.08 -8.48 18.06
N GLU A 79 -15.13 -8.82 17.20
CA GLU A 79 -13.70 -8.65 17.44
C GLU A 79 -13.20 -7.21 17.21
N GLY A 80 -13.93 -6.38 16.44
CA GLY A 80 -13.51 -5.04 16.06
C GLY A 80 -14.08 -4.59 14.72
N TYR A 81 -13.23 -4.35 13.71
CA TYR A 81 -13.65 -3.95 12.37
C TYR A 81 -13.09 -4.88 11.30
N ARG A 82 -13.97 -5.44 10.48
CA ARG A 82 -13.60 -6.10 9.23
C ARG A 82 -13.46 -5.06 8.14
N ILE A 83 -12.35 -5.10 7.41
CA ILE A 83 -12.14 -4.22 6.25
C ILE A 83 -12.38 -4.99 4.94
N TYR A 84 -13.17 -4.39 4.07
CA TYR A 84 -13.29 -4.74 2.66
C TYR A 84 -12.59 -3.65 1.88
N SER A 85 -11.62 -4.00 1.03
CA SER A 85 -10.90 -3.01 0.24
C SER A 85 -10.48 -3.53 -1.11
N ARG A 86 -10.20 -2.61 -2.01
CA ARG A 86 -9.48 -2.85 -3.26
C ARG A 86 -8.62 -1.66 -3.61
N GLU A 87 -7.53 -1.92 -4.30
CA GLU A 87 -6.55 -0.92 -4.66
C GLU A 87 -6.13 -1.09 -6.13
N VAL A 88 -5.79 0.03 -6.75
CA VAL A 88 -5.18 0.09 -8.06
C VAL A 88 -3.99 1.03 -8.00
N LEU A 89 -2.91 0.71 -8.73
CA LEU A 89 -1.77 1.60 -8.89
C LEU A 89 -1.33 1.63 -10.36
N TYR A 90 -1.29 2.83 -10.91
CA TYR A 90 -0.82 3.09 -12.26
C TYR A 90 0.65 3.52 -12.25
N TYR A 91 1.41 2.96 -13.17
CA TYR A 91 2.77 3.41 -13.50
C TYR A 91 2.69 4.48 -14.56
N LEU A 92 3.29 5.63 -14.31
CA LEU A 92 3.29 6.78 -15.18
C LEU A 92 4.70 7.13 -15.63
N ASP A 93 4.80 7.70 -16.81
CA ASP A 93 6.05 8.24 -17.32
C ASP A 93 6.64 9.26 -16.32
N PRO A 94 7.93 9.15 -15.96
CA PRO A 94 8.54 9.99 -14.94
C PRO A 94 8.63 11.48 -15.33
N VAL A 95 8.52 11.80 -16.62
CA VAL A 95 8.61 13.17 -17.18
C VAL A 95 7.25 13.71 -17.53
N SER A 96 6.51 13.06 -18.45
CA SER A 96 5.20 13.54 -18.92
C SER A 96 4.09 13.32 -17.90
N GLY A 97 4.18 12.27 -17.07
CA GLY A 97 3.11 11.87 -16.15
C GLY A 97 1.97 11.13 -16.83
N GLU A 98 2.12 10.70 -18.08
CA GLU A 98 1.13 9.87 -18.77
C GLU A 98 1.13 8.44 -18.25
N ILE A 99 -0.04 7.81 -18.19
CA ILE A 99 -0.18 6.40 -17.79
C ILE A 99 0.46 5.53 -18.87
N LEU A 100 1.45 4.74 -18.48
CA LEU A 100 2.25 3.92 -19.40
C LEU A 100 1.48 2.67 -19.82
N LYS A 101 1.60 2.32 -21.10
CA LYS A 101 1.24 0.99 -21.64
C LYS A 101 2.50 0.16 -21.91
N GLU A 102 3.56 0.81 -22.36
CA GLU A 102 4.87 0.25 -22.63
C GLU A 102 5.94 1.08 -21.92
N TRP A 103 7.05 0.47 -21.59
CA TRP A 103 8.22 1.15 -21.03
C TRP A 103 9.50 0.68 -21.70
N SER A 104 10.36 1.62 -22.10
CA SER A 104 11.70 1.30 -22.60
C SER A 104 12.64 1.07 -21.44
N ASN A 105 12.95 -0.20 -21.16
CA ASN A 105 13.78 -0.57 -20.02
C ASN A 105 15.25 -0.21 -20.27
N PRO A 106 15.81 0.79 -19.57
CA PRO A 106 17.20 1.21 -19.79
C PRO A 106 18.22 0.16 -19.38
N PHE A 107 17.87 -0.71 -18.42
CA PHE A 107 18.75 -1.78 -17.94
C PHE A 107 18.86 -2.94 -18.94
N LEU A 108 17.99 -2.99 -19.93
CA LEU A 108 18.00 -3.97 -21.02
C LEU A 108 18.28 -3.32 -22.39
N GLY A 109 19.08 -2.24 -22.40
CA GLY A 109 19.45 -1.54 -23.63
C GLY A 109 18.28 -0.87 -24.34
N GLY A 110 17.24 -0.45 -23.61
CA GLY A 110 16.06 0.21 -24.17
C GLY A 110 15.01 -0.74 -24.73
N ARG A 111 15.06 -2.05 -24.39
CA ARG A 111 14.01 -2.99 -24.77
C ARG A 111 12.66 -2.49 -24.25
N LYS A 112 11.66 -2.52 -25.11
CA LYS A 112 10.28 -2.24 -24.74
C LYS A 112 9.65 -3.44 -24.03
N VAL A 113 9.00 -3.17 -22.92
CA VAL A 113 8.22 -4.14 -22.13
C VAL A 113 6.82 -3.59 -21.90
N ASP A 114 5.83 -4.46 -21.86
CA ASP A 114 4.46 -4.09 -21.52
C ASP A 114 4.39 -3.76 -20.04
N VAL A 115 3.79 -2.62 -19.69
CA VAL A 115 3.59 -2.22 -18.31
C VAL A 115 2.32 -2.87 -17.76
N VAL A 116 2.47 -3.59 -16.66
CA VAL A 116 1.35 -4.20 -15.94
C VAL A 116 1.10 -3.45 -14.65
N HIS A 117 -0.04 -2.74 -14.61
CA HIS A 117 -0.48 -2.00 -13.43
C HIS A 117 -0.91 -2.94 -12.30
N ILE A 118 -0.80 -2.47 -11.07
CA ILE A 118 -1.38 -3.18 -9.92
C ILE A 118 -2.89 -3.01 -9.98
N GLN A 119 -3.63 -4.11 -9.92
CA GLN A 119 -5.08 -4.14 -9.95
C GLN A 119 -5.59 -5.13 -8.92
N ASN A 120 -6.62 -4.71 -8.19
CA ASN A 120 -7.28 -5.53 -7.20
C ASN A 120 -6.28 -6.11 -6.17
N ASP A 121 -5.57 -5.22 -5.50
CA ASP A 121 -4.68 -5.56 -4.38
C ASP A 121 -5.44 -5.39 -3.05
N PRO A 122 -6.27 -6.38 -2.65
CA PRO A 122 -7.14 -6.23 -1.50
C PRO A 122 -6.33 -6.32 -0.21
N VAL A 123 -6.54 -5.35 0.67
CA VAL A 123 -6.05 -5.39 2.05
C VAL A 123 -7.23 -5.75 2.95
N ASN A 124 -7.70 -6.98 2.82
CA ASN A 124 -8.81 -7.50 3.60
C ASN A 124 -8.31 -8.12 4.90
N GLY A 125 -9.04 -7.95 5.98
CA GLY A 125 -8.66 -8.49 7.28
C GLY A 125 -9.64 -8.07 8.37
N VAL A 126 -9.33 -8.47 9.61
CA VAL A 126 -10.03 -7.98 10.80
C VAL A 126 -9.03 -7.23 11.66
N PHE A 127 -9.33 -5.96 11.92
CA PHE A 127 -8.66 -5.19 12.96
C PHE A 127 -9.33 -5.54 14.29
N ALA A 128 -8.64 -6.28 15.13
CA ALA A 128 -9.18 -6.73 16.40
C ALA A 128 -8.86 -5.74 17.53
N ARG A 129 -9.88 -5.41 18.36
CA ARG A 129 -9.70 -4.57 19.56
C ARG A 129 -8.81 -5.23 20.60
N ARG A 130 -8.73 -6.54 20.57
CA ARG A 130 -7.92 -7.36 21.48
C ARG A 130 -7.15 -8.40 20.67
N GLY A 131 -5.93 -8.64 21.06
CA GLY A 131 -5.11 -9.61 20.36
C GLY A 131 -3.71 -9.71 20.94
N LYS A 132 -2.86 -10.44 20.23
CA LYS A 132 -1.42 -10.57 20.53
C LYS A 132 -0.63 -10.40 19.24
N GLY A 133 0.55 -9.79 19.37
CA GLY A 133 1.45 -9.60 18.24
C GLY A 133 1.49 -8.16 17.70
N PRO A 134 2.21 -7.93 16.60
CA PRO A 134 2.49 -6.59 16.10
C PRO A 134 1.26 -5.88 15.50
N MET A 135 0.19 -6.62 15.24
CA MET A 135 -1.07 -6.11 14.67
C MET A 135 -2.18 -6.04 15.73
N ALA A 136 -1.83 -5.96 17.01
CA ALA A 136 -2.77 -5.81 18.11
C ALA A 136 -2.54 -4.46 18.81
N PRO A 137 -3.62 -3.79 19.29
CA PRO A 137 -3.47 -2.56 20.07
C PRO A 137 -2.81 -2.82 21.45
N PRO A 138 -2.11 -1.83 22.02
CA PRO A 138 -1.91 -0.52 21.43
C PRO A 138 -0.90 -0.56 20.29
N TYR A 139 -1.30 0.02 19.15
CA TYR A 139 -0.40 0.16 18.00
C TYR A 139 0.69 1.17 18.32
N PRO A 140 1.94 0.99 17.82
CA PRO A 140 3.01 1.95 18.01
C PRO A 140 2.64 3.34 17.49
N TYR A 141 2.88 4.36 18.30
CA TYR A 141 2.58 5.74 17.96
C TYR A 141 3.65 6.72 18.45
N VAL A 142 3.66 7.89 17.84
CA VAL A 142 4.39 9.08 18.32
C VAL A 142 3.40 10.24 18.34
N SER A 143 3.42 11.02 19.43
CA SER A 143 2.59 12.20 19.58
C SER A 143 3.47 13.44 19.70
N CYS A 144 3.18 14.50 18.93
CA CYS A 144 3.92 15.74 18.96
C CYS A 144 2.98 16.93 18.67
N GLY A 145 2.79 17.82 19.66
CA GLY A 145 1.81 18.90 19.56
C GLY A 145 0.40 18.33 19.31
N ASP A 146 -0.30 18.84 18.31
CA ASP A 146 -1.63 18.35 17.91
C ASP A 146 -1.56 17.10 17.01
N MET A 147 -0.39 16.61 16.65
CA MET A 147 -0.25 15.49 15.70
C MET A 147 0.00 14.16 16.39
N VAL A 148 -0.62 13.13 15.87
CA VAL A 148 -0.37 11.71 16.19
C VAL A 148 0.05 10.98 14.93
N ALA A 149 1.13 10.20 15.02
CA ALA A 149 1.59 9.32 13.96
C ALA A 149 1.61 7.87 14.45
N PHE A 150 0.79 7.04 13.85
CA PHE A 150 0.88 5.59 14.01
C PHE A 150 1.90 5.05 13.01
N GLN A 151 2.75 4.14 13.47
CA GLN A 151 3.84 3.59 12.65
C GLN A 151 3.93 2.09 12.81
N TRP A 152 4.06 1.39 11.70
CA TRP A 152 4.41 -0.03 11.69
C TRP A 152 5.18 -0.40 10.45
N ASN A 153 6.00 -1.43 10.60
CA ASN A 153 6.90 -1.91 9.57
C ASN A 153 6.66 -3.40 9.37
N PHE A 154 6.58 -3.79 8.11
CA PHE A 154 6.46 -5.17 7.72
C PHE A 154 7.74 -5.61 7.02
N PHE A 155 8.28 -6.74 7.46
CA PHE A 155 9.37 -7.43 6.78
C PHE A 155 8.83 -8.79 6.38
N ILE A 156 8.51 -8.94 5.10
CA ILE A 156 7.76 -10.06 4.58
C ILE A 156 8.70 -10.94 3.75
N GLN A 157 8.59 -12.24 3.95
CA GLN A 157 9.29 -13.26 3.19
C GLN A 157 8.34 -14.43 2.96
N HIS A 158 8.17 -14.82 1.69
CA HIS A 158 7.33 -15.95 1.31
C HIS A 158 7.82 -16.57 0.00
N PRO A 159 7.39 -17.81 -0.34
CA PRO A 159 7.66 -18.38 -1.64
C PRO A 159 7.21 -17.45 -2.78
N ALA A 160 8.05 -17.27 -3.78
CA ALA A 160 7.73 -16.44 -4.92
C ALA A 160 6.56 -17.01 -5.73
N ALA A 161 5.63 -16.16 -6.13
CA ALA A 161 4.53 -16.55 -7.00
C ALA A 161 5.03 -17.10 -8.35
N MET A 162 6.14 -16.56 -8.83
CA MET A 162 6.87 -17.03 -10.00
C MET A 162 8.25 -17.51 -9.55
N ASN A 163 8.46 -18.82 -9.50
CA ASN A 163 9.76 -19.37 -9.20
C ASN A 163 10.74 -19.15 -10.37
N ARG A 164 12.03 -19.06 -10.07
CA ARG A 164 13.06 -18.76 -11.07
C ARG A 164 13.21 -19.84 -12.12
N LYS A 165 12.96 -21.10 -11.81
CA LYS A 165 13.09 -22.21 -12.76
C LYS A 165 12.12 -22.08 -13.93
N ASP A 166 10.86 -21.75 -13.62
CA ASP A 166 9.80 -21.70 -14.63
C ASP A 166 9.62 -20.30 -15.24
N TYR A 167 10.10 -19.25 -14.53
CA TYR A 167 9.95 -17.84 -14.94
C TYR A 167 11.28 -17.06 -14.87
N PRO A 168 12.36 -17.51 -15.55
CA PRO A 168 13.71 -16.97 -15.36
C PRO A 168 13.85 -15.49 -15.70
N LEU A 169 13.03 -14.96 -16.62
CA LEU A 169 13.03 -13.53 -16.99
C LEU A 169 12.28 -12.64 -16.00
N TYR A 170 11.31 -13.19 -15.29
CA TYR A 170 10.34 -12.45 -14.50
C TYR A 170 10.56 -12.59 -12.99
N SER A 171 11.40 -13.51 -12.57
CA SER A 171 11.62 -13.85 -11.17
C SER A 171 13.03 -13.53 -10.73
N SER A 172 13.15 -12.80 -9.62
CA SER A 172 14.44 -12.51 -8.96
C SER A 172 14.96 -13.71 -8.15
N GLY A 173 14.09 -14.66 -7.77
CA GLY A 173 14.42 -15.82 -6.95
C GLY A 173 13.22 -16.70 -6.65
N ASP A 174 13.43 -17.72 -5.78
CA ASP A 174 12.36 -18.60 -5.34
C ASP A 174 11.65 -18.10 -4.08
N ILE A 175 12.17 -17.02 -3.50
CA ILE A 175 11.62 -16.36 -2.31
C ILE A 175 11.45 -14.87 -2.63
N ASP A 176 10.23 -14.38 -2.47
CA ASP A 176 9.93 -12.96 -2.46
C ASP A 176 10.26 -12.38 -1.09
N GLN A 177 11.00 -11.28 -1.08
CA GLN A 177 11.37 -10.57 0.14
C GLN A 177 11.17 -9.08 -0.04
N HIS A 178 10.35 -8.49 0.82
CA HIS A 178 10.14 -7.06 0.79
C HIS A 178 9.96 -6.45 2.19
N ALA A 179 10.24 -5.16 2.27
CA ALA A 179 10.00 -4.35 3.45
C ALA A 179 8.97 -3.27 3.10
N GLU A 180 8.02 -3.05 4.00
CA GLU A 180 7.07 -1.93 3.92
C GLU A 180 7.12 -1.12 5.21
N LEU A 181 7.22 0.18 5.04
CA LEU A 181 7.30 1.15 6.13
C LEU A 181 6.09 2.07 6.02
N TRP A 182 5.27 2.08 7.06
CA TRP A 182 4.00 2.78 7.09
C TRP A 182 3.96 3.81 8.20
N GLY A 183 3.35 4.94 7.91
CA GLY A 183 3.02 5.95 8.91
C GLY A 183 1.70 6.62 8.57
N LEU A 184 0.72 6.57 9.48
CA LEU A 184 -0.50 7.38 9.39
C LEU A 184 -0.38 8.55 10.34
N ILE A 185 -0.64 9.76 9.85
CA ILE A 185 -0.49 11.01 10.60
C ILE A 185 -1.82 11.77 10.56
N GLY A 186 -2.35 12.07 11.73
CA GLY A 186 -3.58 12.83 11.86
C GLY A 186 -3.59 13.77 13.05
N SER A 187 -4.61 14.62 13.13
CA SER A 187 -4.82 15.60 14.21
C SER A 187 -5.48 14.95 15.42
N LYS A 188 -4.98 15.25 16.62
CA LYS A 188 -5.64 14.86 17.87
C LYS A 188 -7.04 15.46 17.97
N LYS A 189 -7.21 16.70 17.51
CA LYS A 189 -8.51 17.38 17.50
C LYS A 189 -9.56 16.57 16.74
N ASP A 190 -9.20 16.03 15.56
CA ASP A 190 -10.13 15.23 14.77
C ASP A 190 -10.35 13.84 15.40
N ILE A 191 -9.29 13.23 15.92
CA ILE A 191 -9.38 11.94 16.61
C ILE A 191 -10.32 12.03 17.82
N LEU A 192 -10.21 13.10 18.63
CA LEU A 192 -11.01 13.31 19.83
C LEU A 192 -12.44 13.79 19.55
N ASN A 193 -12.72 14.30 18.36
CA ASN A 193 -14.06 14.78 18.03
C ASN A 193 -15.06 13.62 17.99
N PRO A 194 -16.04 13.55 18.90
CA PRO A 194 -17.03 12.48 18.92
C PRO A 194 -18.05 12.56 17.78
N ASP A 195 -18.17 13.72 17.13
CA ASP A 195 -19.18 13.98 16.10
C ASP A 195 -18.76 13.48 14.71
N ILE A 196 -17.48 13.05 14.55
CA ILE A 196 -16.98 12.51 13.29
C ILE A 196 -16.59 11.04 13.45
N THR A 197 -16.90 10.25 12.44
CA THR A 197 -16.58 8.82 12.34
C THR A 197 -15.31 8.56 11.53
N SER A 198 -14.87 9.57 10.77
CA SER A 198 -13.72 9.52 9.88
C SER A 198 -12.86 10.77 10.07
N ALA A 199 -11.59 10.61 10.43
CA ALA A 199 -10.66 11.72 10.59
C ALA A 199 -9.75 11.82 9.35
N TYR A 200 -9.46 13.06 8.94
CA TYR A 200 -8.46 13.28 7.88
C TYR A 200 -7.10 12.79 8.33
N CYS A 201 -6.40 12.13 7.43
CA CYS A 201 -5.01 11.76 7.66
C CYS A 201 -4.18 11.81 6.38
N THR A 202 -2.88 11.94 6.58
CA THR A 202 -1.88 11.65 5.56
C THR A 202 -1.17 10.34 5.91
N MET A 203 -0.67 9.64 4.90
CA MET A 203 0.07 8.43 5.10
C MET A 203 1.38 8.50 4.33
N SER A 204 2.49 8.15 4.99
CA SER A 204 3.76 7.87 4.34
C SER A 204 3.88 6.37 4.14
N TRP A 205 4.22 5.95 2.94
CA TRP A 205 4.49 4.55 2.63
C TRP A 205 5.77 4.42 1.81
N SER A 206 6.62 3.49 2.21
CA SER A 206 7.80 3.12 1.44
C SER A 206 7.89 1.60 1.35
N ARG A 207 8.26 1.10 0.17
CA ARG A 207 8.48 -0.33 -0.06
C ARG A 207 9.82 -0.54 -0.73
N VAL A 208 10.57 -1.50 -0.23
CA VAL A 208 11.76 -2.04 -0.89
C VAL A 208 11.43 -3.47 -1.29
N SER A 209 11.54 -3.79 -2.57
CA SER A 209 11.19 -5.10 -3.11
C SER A 209 12.14 -5.52 -4.24
N ASP A 210 11.98 -6.73 -4.72
CA ASP A 210 12.62 -7.19 -5.95
C ASP A 210 12.10 -6.41 -7.17
N TRP A 211 12.71 -6.65 -8.33
CA TRP A 211 12.27 -6.08 -9.59
C TRP A 211 10.81 -6.44 -9.89
N LEU A 212 10.09 -5.51 -10.50
CA LEU A 212 8.75 -5.81 -10.98
C LEU A 212 8.84 -6.86 -12.10
N PRO A 213 8.00 -7.88 -12.10
CA PRO A 213 8.09 -8.98 -13.07
C PRO A 213 8.11 -8.51 -14.54
N PHE A 214 7.27 -7.53 -14.88
CA PHE A 214 7.18 -7.00 -16.24
C PHE A 214 8.45 -6.26 -16.71
N MET A 215 9.36 -5.91 -15.80
CA MET A 215 10.63 -5.28 -16.15
C MET A 215 11.64 -6.28 -16.79
N GLU A 216 11.36 -7.57 -16.72
CA GLU A 216 12.18 -8.65 -17.29
C GLU A 216 13.64 -8.67 -16.78
N MET A 217 13.83 -8.25 -15.54
CA MET A 217 15.17 -8.15 -14.96
C MET A 217 15.72 -9.48 -14.43
N GLY A 218 14.87 -10.50 -14.30
CA GLY A 218 15.26 -11.80 -13.74
C GLY A 218 15.98 -11.63 -12.41
N ASN A 219 17.18 -12.20 -12.30
CA ASN A 219 18.03 -12.10 -11.12
C ASN A 219 19.12 -11.02 -11.21
N ALA A 220 18.94 -10.02 -12.06
CA ALA A 220 19.85 -8.88 -12.10
C ALA A 220 19.99 -8.24 -10.71
N PRO A 221 21.20 -7.82 -10.32
CA PRO A 221 21.40 -7.12 -9.05
C PRO A 221 20.57 -5.85 -9.01
N GLY A 222 19.96 -5.57 -7.86
CA GLY A 222 19.19 -4.34 -7.64
C GLY A 222 17.87 -4.59 -6.92
N LYS A 223 17.23 -3.49 -6.55
CA LYS A 223 15.93 -3.47 -5.87
C LYS A 223 15.10 -2.32 -6.40
N MET A 224 13.79 -2.49 -6.33
CA MET A 224 12.85 -1.39 -6.49
C MET A 224 12.59 -0.72 -5.14
N VAL A 225 12.56 0.59 -5.14
CA VAL A 225 12.17 1.40 -3.99
C VAL A 225 10.99 2.26 -4.39
N PHE A 226 9.88 2.06 -3.70
CA PHE A 226 8.68 2.86 -3.83
C PHE A 226 8.60 3.82 -2.66
N HIS A 227 8.12 5.01 -2.93
CA HIS A 227 7.79 5.97 -1.89
C HIS A 227 6.58 6.79 -2.32
N SER A 228 5.59 6.87 -1.44
CA SER A 228 4.39 7.68 -1.64
C SER A 228 4.01 8.46 -0.38
N HIS A 229 3.36 9.60 -0.61
CA HIS A 229 2.61 10.33 0.39
C HIS A 229 1.14 10.22 0.04
N SER A 230 0.40 9.49 0.84
CA SER A 230 -1.01 9.25 0.61
C SER A 230 -1.86 10.29 1.32
N LEU A 231 -3.03 10.52 0.75
CA LEU A 231 -4.02 11.44 1.27
C LEU A 231 -5.34 10.71 1.40
N LYS A 232 -6.02 10.88 2.52
CA LYS A 232 -7.41 10.45 2.65
C LYS A 232 -8.30 11.43 1.90
N LEU A 233 -9.12 10.91 0.99
CA LEU A 233 -10.05 11.72 0.19
C LEU A 233 -11.36 11.80 0.96
N MET A 234 -11.65 12.97 1.52
CA MET A 234 -12.80 13.14 2.43
C MET A 234 -14.12 13.25 1.69
N ASP A 235 -14.09 13.77 0.44
CA ASP A 235 -15.27 13.88 -0.41
C ASP A 235 -15.38 12.73 -1.43
N GLY A 236 -14.48 11.73 -1.37
CA GLY A 236 -14.52 10.54 -2.20
C GLY A 236 -13.70 10.62 -3.49
N PRO A 237 -13.94 9.72 -4.46
CA PRO A 237 -13.08 9.54 -5.61
C PRO A 237 -13.08 10.73 -6.59
N GLN A 238 -14.05 11.64 -6.52
CA GLN A 238 -14.09 12.86 -7.33
C GLN A 238 -12.95 13.84 -7.01
N GLU A 239 -12.26 13.68 -5.87
CA GLU A 239 -11.05 14.44 -5.55
C GLU A 239 -9.79 13.96 -6.33
N LEU A 240 -9.89 12.81 -7.02
CA LEU A 240 -8.78 12.32 -7.83
C LEU A 240 -8.46 13.29 -8.99
N PRO A 241 -7.18 13.40 -9.39
CA PRO A 241 -6.81 14.14 -10.59
C PRO A 241 -7.63 13.68 -11.80
N ARG A 242 -8.14 14.63 -12.58
CA ARG A 242 -9.10 14.35 -13.67
C ARG A 242 -8.60 13.25 -14.64
N ALA A 243 -7.32 13.28 -15.02
CA ALA A 243 -6.75 12.27 -15.91
C ALA A 243 -6.78 10.85 -15.32
N ILE A 244 -6.60 10.72 -14.00
CA ILE A 244 -6.68 9.44 -13.29
C ILE A 244 -8.13 8.98 -13.18
N LEU A 245 -9.03 9.89 -12.82
CA LEU A 245 -10.46 9.59 -12.70
C LEU A 245 -11.03 9.12 -14.05
N ASP A 246 -10.81 9.88 -15.14
CA ASP A 246 -11.30 9.53 -16.48
C ASP A 246 -10.75 8.18 -16.97
N TYR A 247 -9.47 7.91 -16.71
CA TYR A 247 -8.86 6.64 -17.08
C TYR A 247 -9.50 5.48 -16.29
N THR A 248 -9.73 5.69 -15.00
CA THR A 248 -10.33 4.67 -14.13
C THR A 248 -11.80 4.42 -14.47
N GLU A 249 -12.60 5.48 -14.66
CA GLU A 249 -14.00 5.35 -15.10
C GLU A 249 -14.14 4.51 -16.36
N LYS A 250 -13.20 4.71 -17.28
CA LYS A 250 -13.21 4.02 -18.58
C LYS A 250 -12.75 2.56 -18.50
N ASN A 251 -11.74 2.25 -17.67
CA ASN A 251 -11.04 0.97 -17.74
C ASN A 251 -11.23 0.10 -16.50
N HIS A 252 -11.55 0.71 -15.35
CA HIS A 252 -11.51 0.08 -14.03
C HIS A 252 -12.52 0.71 -13.06
N SER A 253 -13.75 0.97 -13.52
CA SER A 253 -14.76 1.71 -12.75
C SER A 253 -15.11 1.08 -11.41
N GLU A 254 -14.89 -0.22 -11.26
CA GLU A 254 -15.12 -0.96 -10.02
C GLU A 254 -14.28 -0.44 -8.84
N TYR A 255 -13.15 0.22 -9.09
CA TYR A 255 -12.29 0.76 -8.03
C TYR A 255 -12.81 2.08 -7.43
N LEU A 256 -13.81 2.69 -8.06
CA LEU A 256 -14.43 3.94 -7.58
C LEU A 256 -15.47 3.73 -6.47
N THR A 257 -15.67 2.48 -6.04
CA THR A 257 -16.54 2.12 -4.90
C THR A 257 -15.85 1.06 -4.05
N ALA A 258 -16.12 1.04 -2.75
CA ALA A 258 -15.63 -0.03 -1.90
C ALA A 258 -16.36 -1.36 -2.19
N PRO A 259 -15.67 -2.51 -2.06
CA PRO A 259 -16.34 -3.80 -2.09
C PRO A 259 -17.19 -3.99 -0.83
N THR A 260 -18.25 -4.78 -0.96
CA THR A 260 -19.16 -5.12 0.16
C THR A 260 -18.94 -6.52 0.71
N GLU A 261 -18.02 -7.26 0.10
CA GLU A 261 -17.68 -8.63 0.49
C GLU A 261 -16.20 -8.93 0.18
N TRP A 262 -15.66 -9.95 0.79
CA TRP A 262 -14.33 -10.43 0.46
C TRP A 262 -14.36 -11.21 -0.84
N ASN A 263 -13.94 -10.58 -1.91
CA ASN A 263 -13.90 -11.16 -3.24
C ASN A 263 -12.54 -11.82 -3.50
N GLY A 264 -12.49 -13.13 -3.39
CA GLY A 264 -11.34 -13.96 -3.75
C GLY A 264 -10.24 -14.01 -2.70
N PRO A 265 -9.17 -14.77 -2.98
CA PRO A 265 -8.01 -14.81 -2.12
C PRO A 265 -7.37 -13.44 -2.02
N GLN A 266 -6.78 -13.14 -0.86
CA GLN A 266 -5.89 -11.98 -0.73
C GLN A 266 -4.68 -12.18 -1.65
N MET A 267 -4.79 -11.67 -2.84
CA MET A 267 -3.71 -11.66 -3.81
C MET A 267 -3.05 -10.31 -3.71
N THR A 268 -2.04 -10.22 -2.90
CA THR A 268 -1.15 -9.08 -2.97
C THR A 268 -0.35 -9.18 -4.25
N SER A 269 -0.33 -8.12 -4.99
CA SER A 269 0.66 -7.79 -5.98
C SER A 269 0.39 -8.14 -7.43
N SER A 270 0.95 -7.26 -8.23
CA SER A 270 1.19 -7.41 -9.66
C SER A 270 1.79 -8.77 -10.06
N ALA A 271 2.54 -9.44 -9.18
CA ALA A 271 3.16 -10.73 -9.50
C ALA A 271 2.14 -11.83 -9.79
N GLY A 272 1.06 -11.93 -9.01
CA GLY A 272 0.01 -12.92 -9.25
C GLY A 272 -0.78 -12.66 -10.53
N VAL A 273 -1.14 -11.39 -10.77
CA VAL A 273 -1.81 -10.95 -12.00
C VAL A 273 -0.93 -11.18 -13.21
N PHE A 274 0.34 -10.76 -13.13
CA PHE A 274 1.31 -10.94 -14.20
C PHE A 274 1.56 -12.41 -14.51
N LYS A 275 1.70 -13.27 -13.47
CA LYS A 275 1.84 -14.71 -13.66
C LYS A 275 0.69 -15.30 -14.46
N LYS A 276 -0.54 -14.93 -14.10
CA LYS A 276 -1.73 -15.39 -14.82
C LYS A 276 -1.69 -14.96 -16.30
N MET A 277 -1.31 -13.72 -16.60
CA MET A 277 -1.17 -13.23 -17.97
C MET A 277 -0.14 -14.04 -18.76
N ILE A 278 1.05 -14.31 -18.18
CA ILE A 278 2.11 -15.09 -18.83
C ILE A 278 1.66 -16.54 -19.05
N ASP A 279 1.00 -17.17 -18.10
CA ASP A 279 0.51 -18.54 -18.23
C ASP A 279 -0.55 -18.66 -19.34
N GLU A 280 -1.46 -17.68 -19.44
CA GLU A 280 -2.47 -17.61 -20.52
C GLU A 280 -1.81 -17.39 -21.89
N GLN A 281 -0.76 -16.57 -21.99
CA GLN A 281 0.01 -16.38 -23.24
C GLN A 281 0.72 -17.67 -23.65
N ARG A 282 1.38 -18.36 -22.71
CA ARG A 282 2.06 -19.65 -22.98
C ARG A 282 1.08 -20.72 -23.47
N ALA A 283 -0.10 -20.80 -22.87
CA ALA A 283 -1.14 -21.74 -23.28
C ALA A 283 -1.63 -21.49 -24.72
N LYS A 284 -1.69 -20.22 -25.15
CA LYS A 284 -2.08 -19.86 -26.53
C LYS A 284 -1.00 -20.19 -27.59
N VAL A 285 0.28 -20.18 -27.21
CA VAL A 285 1.42 -20.46 -28.12
C VAL A 285 1.72 -21.95 -28.18
N GLY A 286 1.34 -22.72 -27.16
CA GLY A 286 1.54 -24.18 -27.11
C GLY A 286 0.44 -25.03 -27.76
N ASN A 287 -0.62 -24.38 -28.25
CA ASN A 287 -1.67 -24.94 -29.08
C ASN A 287 -1.51 -24.47 -30.53
#